data_5bf91bf9f2a87e2903371f62f89ce159
#
_entry.id   5bf91bf9f2a87e2903371f62f89ce159
#
_cell.length_a   1.000
_cell.length_b   1.000
_cell.length_c   1.000
_cell.angle_alpha   90.00
_cell.angle_beta   90.00
_cell.angle_gamma   90.00
#
_symmetry.space_group_name_H-M   'P 1'
#
loop_
_entity.id
_entity.type
_entity.pdbx_description
1 polymer ?
#
loop_
_entity_poly.entity_id
_entity_poly.type
_entity_poly.pdbx_seq_one_letter_code
_entity_poly.pdbx_strand_id
1 'polypeptide(L)'
;GAVMKQLRKQGAGPKAEKVALSTAQRWALVEKLARAGVISANKIPHKPLELGANMARNVISPDLLPTVPGPLPKGASRLPETPREGAQALYFPACINRIFGRPAGAAPDSVDLPRAVVELGRRSGQPVWIPDDVAGDCCGTPWSSKGYTEGFEYQATKIVRDLWHWSEHGKLPIIVDAASCTHGLLDSVPEALSEADKELWSQLRIMDV
;
A
#
# COMPACT_ATOMS: atom_id res chain seq x y z
N GLY A 1 -14.97 6.19 11.66
CA GLY A 1 -13.97 7.05 11.50
C GLY A 1 -13.09 7.53 12.64
N ALA A 2 -13.06 8.85 12.86
CA ALA A 2 -12.11 9.53 13.75
C ALA A 2 -12.14 9.02 15.20
N VAL A 3 -13.31 8.82 15.78
CA VAL A 3 -13.47 8.32 17.17
C VAL A 3 -12.79 6.97 17.36
N MET A 4 -12.94 6.04 16.43
CA MET A 4 -12.28 4.73 16.51
C MET A 4 -10.76 4.80 16.38
N LYS A 5 -10.25 5.70 15.53
CA LYS A 5 -8.80 5.97 15.46
C LYS A 5 -8.28 6.51 16.79
N GLN A 6 -9.00 7.44 17.41
CA GLN A 6 -8.63 8.03 18.70
C GLN A 6 -8.62 6.99 19.82
N LEU A 7 -9.64 6.13 19.91
CA LEU A 7 -9.69 5.06 20.91
C LEU A 7 -8.54 4.05 20.72
N ARG A 8 -8.22 3.70 19.49
CA ARG A 8 -7.10 2.80 19.18
C ARG A 8 -5.76 3.43 19.53
N LYS A 9 -5.58 4.73 19.27
CA LYS A 9 -4.38 5.47 19.67
C LYS A 9 -4.17 5.46 21.19
N GLN A 10 -5.23 5.63 21.97
CA GLN A 10 -5.17 5.56 23.43
C GLN A 10 -4.86 4.14 23.95
N GLY A 11 -5.26 3.10 23.21
CA GLY A 11 -4.98 1.71 23.55
C GLY A 11 -3.65 1.16 23.05
N ALA A 12 -2.94 1.91 22.20
CA ALA A 12 -1.66 1.47 21.65
C ALA A 12 -0.57 1.52 22.73
N GLY A 13 -0.06 0.38 23.13
CA GLY A 13 1.04 0.31 24.11
C GLY A 13 2.41 0.62 23.47
N PRO A 14 3.41 1.05 24.27
CA PRO A 14 4.72 1.47 23.76
C PRO A 14 5.47 0.35 22.98
N LYS A 15 5.24 -0.91 23.32
CA LYS A 15 5.82 -2.04 22.55
C LYS A 15 5.20 -2.16 21.16
N ALA A 16 3.88 -1.96 21.05
CA ALA A 16 3.17 -2.00 19.77
C ALA A 16 3.58 -0.85 18.86
N GLU A 17 3.76 0.36 19.40
CA GLU A 17 4.29 1.51 18.64
C GLU A 17 5.69 1.25 18.10
N LYS A 18 6.62 0.71 18.90
CA LYS A 18 7.98 0.36 18.43
C LYS A 18 7.95 -0.68 17.33
N VAL A 19 7.10 -1.70 17.43
CA VAL A 19 6.93 -2.71 16.37
C VAL A 19 6.34 -2.07 15.12
N ALA A 20 5.32 -1.23 15.27
CA ALA A 20 4.69 -0.51 14.17
C ALA A 20 5.68 0.41 13.44
N LEU A 21 6.50 1.18 14.17
CA LEU A 21 7.56 2.00 13.58
C LEU A 21 8.61 1.13 12.85
N SER A 22 9.06 0.05 13.48
CA SER A 22 10.02 -0.88 12.84
C SER A 22 9.47 -1.49 11.55
N THR A 23 8.17 -1.82 11.50
CA THR A 23 7.53 -2.31 10.27
C THR A 23 7.42 -1.22 9.21
N ALA A 24 7.14 0.03 9.60
CA ALA A 24 7.12 1.17 8.70
C ALA A 24 8.49 1.40 8.06
N GLN A 25 9.55 1.44 8.86
CA GLN A 25 10.93 1.62 8.39
C GLN A 25 11.43 0.50 7.46
N ARG A 26 10.85 -0.69 7.57
CA ARG A 26 11.22 -1.88 6.79
C ARG A 26 10.10 -2.33 5.85
N TRP A 27 9.23 -1.41 5.43
CA TRP A 27 8.04 -1.78 4.70
C TRP A 27 8.32 -2.49 3.38
N ALA A 28 9.40 -2.16 2.67
CA ALA A 28 9.84 -2.89 1.49
C ALA A 28 10.07 -4.40 1.76
N LEU A 29 10.70 -4.72 2.89
CA LEU A 29 10.90 -6.12 3.30
C LEU A 29 9.58 -6.78 3.70
N VAL A 30 8.74 -6.08 4.46
CA VAL A 30 7.41 -6.57 4.88
C VAL A 30 6.54 -6.87 3.66
N GLU A 31 6.49 -5.95 2.68
CA GLU A 31 5.77 -6.11 1.42
C GLU A 31 6.28 -7.35 0.64
N LYS A 32 7.60 -7.49 0.50
CA LYS A 32 8.23 -8.65 -0.16
C LYS A 32 7.88 -9.96 0.53
N LEU A 33 7.95 -10.00 1.86
CA LEU A 33 7.62 -11.20 2.65
C LEU A 33 6.13 -11.51 2.60
N ALA A 34 5.27 -10.51 2.70
CA ALA A 34 3.82 -10.68 2.58
C ALA A 34 3.44 -11.25 1.20
N ARG A 35 3.99 -10.69 0.12
CA ARG A 35 3.79 -11.21 -1.24
C ARG A 35 4.27 -12.65 -1.38
N ALA A 36 5.47 -12.96 -0.88
CA ALA A 36 6.02 -14.33 -0.91
C ALA A 36 5.15 -15.29 -0.08
N GLY A 37 4.64 -14.84 1.06
CA GLY A 37 3.70 -15.58 1.90
C GLY A 37 2.40 -15.92 1.16
N VAL A 38 1.80 -14.95 0.45
CA VAL A 38 0.60 -15.18 -0.36
C VAL A 38 0.89 -16.17 -1.49
N ILE A 39 2.00 -16.03 -2.21
CA ILE A 39 2.40 -16.98 -3.28
C ILE A 39 2.57 -18.39 -2.73
N SER A 40 3.16 -18.53 -1.55
CA SER A 40 3.37 -19.82 -0.91
C SER A 40 2.06 -20.42 -0.39
N ALA A 41 1.22 -19.62 0.22
CA ALA A 41 -0.09 -20.01 0.72
C ALA A 41 -1.03 -20.51 -0.40
N ASN A 42 -0.92 -19.92 -1.59
CA ASN A 42 -1.68 -20.38 -2.77
C ASN A 42 -1.32 -21.81 -3.25
N LYS A 43 -0.21 -22.38 -2.77
CA LYS A 43 0.19 -23.77 -3.05
C LYS A 43 -0.40 -24.76 -2.05
N ILE A 44 -0.97 -24.27 -0.96
CA ILE A 44 -1.55 -25.08 0.12
C ILE A 44 -3.07 -25.15 -0.08
N PRO A 45 -3.70 -26.33 0.00
CA PRO A 45 -5.16 -26.41 -0.02
C PRO A 45 -5.80 -25.54 1.07
N HIS A 46 -6.96 -24.95 0.77
CA HIS A 46 -7.57 -23.93 1.65
C HIS A 46 -7.86 -24.45 3.07
N LYS A 47 -8.41 -25.66 3.22
CA LYS A 47 -8.77 -26.19 4.55
C LYS A 47 -7.61 -26.29 5.54
N PRO A 48 -6.44 -26.92 5.20
CA PRO A 48 -5.29 -26.92 6.10
C PRO A 48 -4.70 -25.54 6.34
N LEU A 49 -4.76 -24.61 5.35
CA LEU A 49 -4.33 -23.24 5.52
C LEU A 49 -5.20 -22.48 6.53
N GLU A 50 -6.51 -22.61 6.45
CA GLU A 50 -7.48 -22.03 7.40
C GLU A 50 -7.27 -22.57 8.81
N LEU A 51 -7.11 -23.88 8.94
CA LEU A 51 -6.85 -24.52 10.24
C LEU A 51 -5.54 -24.00 10.86
N GLY A 52 -4.46 -23.97 10.08
CA GLY A 52 -3.16 -23.46 10.52
C GLY A 52 -3.21 -21.98 10.91
N ALA A 53 -3.91 -21.16 10.13
CA ALA A 53 -4.11 -19.74 10.44
C ALA A 53 -4.89 -19.55 11.74
N ASN A 54 -5.96 -20.32 11.96
CA ASN A 54 -6.76 -20.27 13.20
C ASN A 54 -5.95 -20.72 14.42
N MET A 55 -5.14 -21.76 14.29
CA MET A 55 -4.24 -22.20 15.36
C MET A 55 -3.19 -21.12 15.69
N ALA A 56 -2.56 -20.54 14.67
CA ALA A 56 -1.58 -19.47 14.85
C ALA A 56 -2.21 -18.22 15.52
N ARG A 57 -3.45 -17.87 15.16
CA ARG A 57 -4.21 -16.78 15.79
C ARG A 57 -4.43 -17.03 17.28
N ASN A 58 -4.79 -18.24 17.67
CA ASN A 58 -5.02 -18.60 19.07
C ASN A 58 -3.73 -18.58 19.91
N VAL A 59 -2.58 -18.87 19.29
CA VAL A 59 -1.28 -18.91 19.98
C VAL A 59 -0.61 -17.54 20.02
N ILE A 60 -0.66 -16.78 18.92
CA ILE A 60 0.05 -15.49 18.79
C ILE A 60 -0.84 -14.34 19.20
N SER A 61 -1.88 -14.06 18.44
CA SER A 61 -2.92 -13.07 18.74
C SER A 61 -4.00 -13.08 17.66
N PRO A 62 -5.29 -13.08 18.04
CA PRO A 62 -6.39 -12.92 17.10
C PRO A 62 -6.44 -11.54 16.44
N ASP A 63 -5.84 -10.51 17.07
CA ASP A 63 -5.83 -9.13 16.56
C ASP A 63 -4.69 -8.85 15.58
N LEU A 64 -3.59 -9.57 15.70
CA LEU A 64 -2.41 -9.40 14.84
C LEU A 64 -2.50 -10.23 13.56
N LEU A 65 -3.06 -11.43 13.63
CA LEU A 65 -3.16 -12.32 12.49
C LEU A 65 -4.56 -12.26 11.86
N PRO A 66 -4.68 -12.04 10.54
CA PRO A 66 -5.96 -12.02 9.85
C PRO A 66 -6.58 -13.42 9.80
N THR A 67 -7.89 -13.49 9.71
CA THR A 67 -8.59 -14.73 9.32
C THR A 67 -8.40 -15.00 7.83
N VAL A 68 -8.45 -16.26 7.44
CA VAL A 68 -8.42 -16.70 6.04
C VAL A 68 -9.78 -17.31 5.70
N PRO A 69 -10.83 -16.49 5.47
CA PRO A 69 -12.21 -16.95 5.35
C PRO A 69 -12.55 -17.60 4.01
N GLY A 70 -11.66 -17.60 3.06
CA GLY A 70 -11.89 -18.12 1.72
C GLY A 70 -10.59 -18.25 0.91
N PRO A 71 -10.68 -18.63 -0.37
CA PRO A 71 -9.52 -18.73 -1.23
C PRO A 71 -8.79 -17.40 -1.28
N LEU A 72 -7.48 -17.43 -1.03
CA LEU A 72 -6.65 -16.23 -1.13
C LEU A 72 -6.53 -15.76 -2.59
N PRO A 73 -6.47 -14.45 -2.84
CA PRO A 73 -6.08 -13.93 -4.15
C PRO A 73 -4.68 -14.43 -4.51
N LYS A 74 -4.35 -14.43 -5.78
CA LYS A 74 -2.98 -14.74 -6.22
C LYS A 74 -2.01 -13.69 -5.66
N GLY A 75 -0.77 -14.07 -5.41
CA GLY A 75 0.27 -13.07 -5.15
C GLY A 75 0.47 -12.19 -6.38
N ALA A 76 0.67 -10.89 -6.19
CA ALA A 76 0.83 -9.94 -7.28
C ALA A 76 1.97 -10.33 -8.22
N SER A 77 1.80 -10.09 -9.51
CA SER A 77 2.86 -10.19 -10.50
C SER A 77 3.93 -9.11 -10.24
N ARG A 78 5.09 -9.22 -10.90
CA ARG A 78 6.04 -8.12 -10.94
C ARG A 78 5.39 -6.91 -11.62
N LEU A 79 5.59 -5.70 -11.08
CA LEU A 79 5.15 -4.48 -11.73
C LEU A 79 5.71 -4.39 -13.16
N PRO A 80 4.95 -3.85 -14.11
CA PRO A 80 5.46 -3.57 -15.44
C PRO A 80 6.53 -2.49 -15.37
N GLU A 81 7.59 -2.65 -16.14
CA GLU A 81 8.57 -1.59 -16.38
C GLU A 81 7.95 -0.54 -17.31
N THR A 82 8.07 0.71 -16.94
CA THR A 82 7.49 1.83 -17.67
C THR A 82 8.52 2.95 -17.83
N PRO A 83 8.69 3.50 -19.04
CA PRO A 83 9.63 4.59 -19.23
C PRO A 83 9.12 5.87 -18.56
N ARG A 84 10.04 6.64 -17.96
CA ARG A 84 9.73 7.99 -17.43
C ARG A 84 9.57 8.99 -18.57
N GLU A 85 10.37 8.85 -19.63
CA GLU A 85 10.33 9.73 -20.79
C GLU A 85 8.96 9.64 -21.49
N GLY A 86 8.33 10.80 -21.69
CA GLY A 86 7.01 10.89 -22.31
C GLY A 86 5.83 10.55 -21.42
N ALA A 87 6.06 10.16 -20.15
CA ALA A 87 4.97 9.89 -19.22
C ALA A 87 4.14 11.15 -18.95
N GLN A 88 2.82 10.99 -18.96
CA GLN A 88 1.86 12.05 -18.68
C GLN A 88 1.41 12.08 -17.22
N ALA A 89 1.66 11.01 -16.48
CA ALA A 89 1.38 10.91 -15.06
C ALA A 89 2.37 9.97 -14.36
N LEU A 90 2.62 10.23 -13.08
CA LEU A 90 3.20 9.29 -12.15
C LEU A 90 2.11 8.32 -11.70
N TYR A 91 2.33 7.03 -11.85
CA TYR A 91 1.44 6.01 -11.29
C TYR A 91 2.07 5.43 -10.02
N PHE A 92 1.37 5.63 -8.90
CA PHE A 92 1.69 5.05 -7.60
C PHE A 92 0.78 3.85 -7.32
N PRO A 93 1.17 2.62 -7.69
CA PRO A 93 0.39 1.43 -7.38
C PRO A 93 0.38 1.21 -5.87
N ALA A 94 -0.81 1.09 -5.29
CA ALA A 94 -0.99 0.86 -3.86
C ALA A 94 -0.27 -0.42 -3.41
N CYS A 95 0.28 -0.43 -2.18
CA CYS A 95 1.00 -1.59 -1.64
C CYS A 95 0.14 -2.86 -1.63
N ILE A 96 -1.17 -2.72 -1.43
CA ILE A 96 -2.11 -3.85 -1.50
C ILE A 96 -2.09 -4.52 -2.88
N ASN A 97 -2.01 -3.75 -3.97
CA ASN A 97 -1.97 -4.24 -5.35
C ASN A 97 -0.55 -4.71 -5.77
N ARG A 98 0.47 -4.38 -5.00
CA ARG A 98 1.83 -4.94 -5.13
C ARG A 98 2.01 -6.25 -4.37
N ILE A 99 1.18 -6.52 -3.36
CA ILE A 99 1.17 -7.75 -2.56
C ILE A 99 0.19 -8.77 -3.14
N PHE A 100 -1.04 -8.36 -3.40
CA PHE A 100 -2.12 -9.20 -3.90
C PHE A 100 -2.39 -8.91 -5.37
N GLY A 101 -2.45 -9.96 -6.15
CA GLY A 101 -2.81 -9.92 -7.57
C GLY A 101 -4.30 -10.25 -7.76
N ARG A 102 -4.58 -10.98 -8.83
CA ARG A 102 -5.95 -11.32 -9.23
C ARG A 102 -6.71 -12.11 -8.17
N PRO A 103 -8.02 -11.89 -8.02
CA PRO A 103 -8.88 -12.70 -7.17
C PRO A 103 -8.78 -14.20 -7.52
N ALA A 104 -9.06 -15.04 -6.54
CA ALA A 104 -9.27 -16.46 -6.81
C ALA A 104 -10.47 -16.64 -7.76
N GLY A 105 -10.30 -17.47 -8.80
CA GLY A 105 -11.35 -17.69 -9.82
C GLY A 105 -11.45 -16.61 -10.89
N ALA A 106 -10.57 -15.61 -10.90
CA ALA A 106 -10.51 -14.65 -12.00
C ALA A 106 -10.29 -15.33 -13.37
N ALA A 107 -10.87 -14.77 -14.43
CA ALA A 107 -10.74 -15.29 -15.77
C ALA A 107 -9.25 -15.47 -16.18
N PRO A 108 -8.90 -16.50 -16.97
CA PRO A 108 -7.50 -16.80 -17.31
C PRO A 108 -6.77 -15.65 -18.00
N ASP A 109 -7.47 -14.85 -18.77
CA ASP A 109 -6.98 -13.70 -19.54
C ASP A 109 -6.97 -12.38 -18.75
N SER A 110 -7.52 -12.37 -17.53
CA SER A 110 -7.48 -11.16 -16.69
C SER A 110 -6.04 -10.83 -16.29
N VAL A 111 -5.77 -9.55 -16.12
CA VAL A 111 -4.46 -9.02 -15.70
C VAL A 111 -4.53 -8.39 -14.31
N ASP A 112 -3.40 -8.27 -13.65
CA ASP A 112 -3.32 -7.54 -12.37
C ASP A 112 -3.60 -6.05 -12.61
N LEU A 113 -4.20 -5.38 -11.63
CA LEU A 113 -4.61 -3.98 -11.74
C LEU A 113 -3.48 -3.05 -12.21
N PRO A 114 -2.24 -3.14 -11.69
CA PRO A 114 -1.16 -2.28 -12.16
C PRO A 114 -0.87 -2.44 -13.67
N ARG A 115 -0.96 -3.65 -14.21
CA ARG A 115 -0.80 -3.88 -15.66
C ARG A 115 -1.97 -3.32 -16.47
N ALA A 116 -3.19 -3.41 -15.93
CA ALA A 116 -4.38 -2.84 -16.56
C ALA A 116 -4.28 -1.32 -16.66
N VAL A 117 -3.86 -0.64 -15.59
CA VAL A 117 -3.67 0.82 -15.57
C VAL A 117 -2.63 1.26 -16.60
N VAL A 118 -1.46 0.61 -16.62
CA VAL A 118 -0.40 0.92 -17.60
C VAL A 118 -0.87 0.72 -19.04
N GLU A 119 -1.57 -0.38 -19.32
CA GLU A 119 -2.07 -0.66 -20.65
C GLU A 119 -3.19 0.31 -21.06
N LEU A 120 -4.06 0.69 -20.15
CA LEU A 120 -5.09 1.71 -20.40
C LEU A 120 -4.44 3.07 -20.71
N GLY A 121 -3.46 3.49 -19.93
CA GLY A 121 -2.69 4.72 -20.19
C GLY A 121 -2.04 4.71 -21.56
N ARG A 122 -1.40 3.61 -21.93
CA ARG A 122 -0.79 3.44 -23.25
C ARG A 122 -1.83 3.55 -24.39
N ARG A 123 -2.97 2.89 -24.27
CA ARG A 123 -4.04 2.91 -25.29
C ARG A 123 -4.72 4.26 -25.43
N SER A 124 -4.85 4.99 -24.34
CA SER A 124 -5.45 6.32 -24.34
C SER A 124 -4.50 7.44 -24.81
N GLY A 125 -3.24 7.10 -25.12
CA GLY A 125 -2.22 8.10 -25.44
C GLY A 125 -1.74 8.92 -24.25
N GLN A 126 -2.02 8.44 -23.01
CA GLN A 126 -1.61 9.04 -21.75
C GLN A 126 -0.72 8.05 -20.96
N PRO A 127 0.50 7.74 -21.44
CA PRO A 127 1.35 6.77 -20.78
C PRO A 127 1.69 7.21 -19.36
N VAL A 128 1.73 6.24 -18.46
CA VAL A 128 2.07 6.45 -17.05
C VAL A 128 3.43 5.83 -16.72
N TRP A 129 4.11 6.43 -15.76
CA TRP A 129 5.39 5.94 -15.24
C TRP A 129 5.25 5.45 -13.80
N ILE A 130 5.78 4.27 -13.50
CA ILE A 130 5.91 3.71 -12.16
C ILE A 130 7.39 3.86 -11.76
N PRO A 131 7.70 4.51 -10.62
CA PRO A 131 9.08 4.58 -10.12
C PRO A 131 9.65 3.19 -9.81
N ASP A 132 10.93 2.97 -10.15
CA ASP A 132 11.60 1.70 -9.93
C ASP A 132 11.77 1.38 -8.43
N ASP A 133 11.84 2.42 -7.60
CA ASP A 133 12.02 2.38 -6.15
C ASP A 133 10.70 2.52 -5.35
N VAL A 134 9.54 2.34 -6.00
CA VAL A 134 8.21 2.44 -5.37
C VAL A 134 7.97 1.41 -4.24
N ALA A 135 8.80 0.36 -4.18
CA ALA A 135 8.70 -0.66 -3.14
C ALA A 135 9.08 -0.08 -1.77
N GLY A 136 8.23 -0.29 -0.78
CA GLY A 136 8.42 0.27 0.56
C GLY A 136 7.70 1.59 0.80
N ASP A 137 7.06 2.14 -0.22
CA ASP A 137 6.21 3.32 -0.09
C ASP A 137 4.75 2.93 0.16
N CYS A 138 4.13 3.62 1.10
CA CYS A 138 2.76 3.36 1.52
C CYS A 138 2.07 4.67 1.91
N CYS A 139 0.77 4.76 1.64
CA CYS A 139 -0.07 5.89 2.08
C CYS A 139 -0.22 6.00 3.62
N GLY A 140 0.38 5.10 4.38
CA GLY A 140 0.32 5.11 5.84
C GLY A 140 -0.97 4.56 6.47
N THR A 141 -2.00 4.25 5.66
CA THR A 141 -3.29 3.74 6.16
C THR A 141 -3.19 2.52 7.10
N PRO A 142 -2.28 1.53 6.92
CA PRO A 142 -2.14 0.43 7.86
C PRO A 142 -1.82 0.88 9.30
N TRP A 143 -1.05 1.92 9.46
CA TRP A 143 -0.68 2.47 10.78
C TRP A 143 -1.75 3.44 11.29
N SER A 144 -2.18 4.42 10.48
CA SER A 144 -3.18 5.41 10.89
C SER A 144 -4.50 4.78 11.30
N SER A 145 -4.95 3.73 10.60
CA SER A 145 -6.21 3.03 10.93
C SER A 145 -6.17 2.25 12.24
N LYS A 146 -4.98 1.87 12.68
CA LYS A 146 -4.75 1.15 13.95
C LYS A 146 -4.32 2.07 15.10
N GLY A 147 -4.11 3.37 14.82
CA GLY A 147 -3.73 4.37 15.81
C GLY A 147 -2.23 4.39 16.13
N TYR A 148 -1.38 3.78 15.32
CA TYR A 148 0.07 3.82 15.49
C TYR A 148 0.63 5.12 14.92
N THR A 149 0.98 6.03 15.80
CA THR A 149 1.35 7.41 15.43
C THR A 149 2.75 7.47 14.80
N GLU A 150 3.76 6.90 15.45
CA GLU A 150 5.15 7.00 14.99
C GLU A 150 5.37 6.32 13.62
N GLY A 151 4.76 5.16 13.42
CA GLY A 151 4.82 4.46 12.14
C GLY A 151 4.09 5.20 11.02
N PHE A 152 2.99 5.88 11.36
CA PHE A 152 2.24 6.70 10.41
C PHE A 152 3.01 7.96 10.01
N GLU A 153 3.56 8.71 10.96
CA GLU A 153 4.35 9.92 10.72
C GLU A 153 5.58 9.61 9.84
N TYR A 154 6.26 8.49 10.12
CA TYR A 154 7.38 8.05 9.31
C TYR A 154 6.97 7.81 7.84
N GLN A 155 5.89 7.07 7.61
CA GLN A 155 5.42 6.77 6.24
C GLN A 155 4.83 8.00 5.55
N ALA A 156 4.12 8.87 6.26
CA ALA A 156 3.57 10.11 5.73
C ALA A 156 4.68 11.04 5.23
N THR A 157 5.72 11.23 6.03
CA THR A 157 6.90 12.03 5.64
C THR A 157 7.61 11.42 4.44
N LYS A 158 7.88 10.11 4.47
CA LYS A 158 8.56 9.41 3.39
C LYS A 158 7.79 9.55 2.08
N ILE A 159 6.52 9.15 2.07
CA ILE A 159 5.73 9.12 0.83
C ILE A 159 5.57 10.51 0.19
N VAL A 160 5.39 11.57 0.98
CA VAL A 160 5.27 12.93 0.43
C VAL A 160 6.55 13.37 -0.26
N ARG A 161 7.71 13.12 0.35
CA ARG A 161 9.01 13.48 -0.23
C ARG A 161 9.29 12.69 -1.51
N ASP A 162 8.98 11.40 -1.53
CA ASP A 162 9.17 10.55 -2.69
C ASP A 162 8.19 10.92 -3.82
N LEU A 163 6.92 11.13 -3.52
CA LEU A 163 5.93 11.60 -4.51
C LEU A 163 6.33 12.97 -5.09
N TRP A 164 6.81 13.90 -4.26
CA TRP A 164 7.27 15.21 -4.72
C TRP A 164 8.49 15.11 -5.64
N HIS A 165 9.46 14.24 -5.28
CA HIS A 165 10.62 13.97 -6.10
C HIS A 165 10.26 13.30 -7.44
N TRP A 166 9.48 12.23 -7.39
CA TRP A 166 9.07 11.47 -8.56
C TRP A 166 8.17 12.28 -9.51
N SER A 167 7.27 13.09 -8.97
CA SER A 167 6.38 13.93 -9.77
C SER A 167 7.06 15.18 -10.38
N GLU A 168 8.38 15.28 -10.30
CA GLU A 168 9.13 16.46 -10.72
C GLU A 168 8.62 17.73 -10.03
N HIS A 169 8.53 17.67 -8.71
CA HIS A 169 8.06 18.76 -7.88
C HIS A 169 6.61 19.16 -8.19
N GLY A 170 5.74 18.16 -8.31
CA GLY A 170 4.32 18.35 -8.56
C GLY A 170 3.92 18.61 -10.01
N LYS A 171 4.87 18.59 -10.97
CA LYS A 171 4.56 18.77 -12.39
C LYS A 171 3.72 17.64 -12.98
N LEU A 172 4.11 16.39 -12.69
CA LEU A 172 3.33 15.23 -13.11
C LEU A 172 2.17 14.99 -12.14
N PRO A 173 0.93 14.81 -12.62
CA PRO A 173 -0.15 14.34 -11.79
C PRO A 173 0.13 12.93 -11.29
N ILE A 174 -0.36 12.60 -10.10
CA ILE A 174 -0.14 11.32 -9.43
C ILE A 174 -1.44 10.54 -9.47
N ILE A 175 -1.40 9.36 -10.07
CA ILE A 175 -2.54 8.43 -10.13
C ILE A 175 -2.34 7.33 -9.10
N VAL A 176 -3.36 7.08 -8.29
CA VAL A 176 -3.38 6.04 -7.23
C VAL A 176 -4.50 5.05 -7.54
N ASP A 177 -4.24 3.76 -7.37
CA ASP A 177 -5.17 2.68 -7.75
C ASP A 177 -5.95 2.05 -6.59
N ALA A 178 -6.07 2.77 -5.49
CA ALA A 178 -6.88 2.35 -4.34
C ALA A 178 -7.48 3.56 -3.63
N ALA A 179 -8.79 3.71 -3.67
CA ALA A 179 -9.51 4.84 -3.08
C ALA A 179 -9.19 5.08 -1.60
N SER A 180 -8.92 4.02 -0.82
CA SER A 180 -8.46 4.15 0.57
C SER A 180 -7.08 4.79 0.69
N CYS A 181 -6.19 4.56 -0.29
CA CYS A 181 -4.87 5.19 -0.33
C CYS A 181 -4.97 6.63 -0.80
N THR A 182 -5.80 6.91 -1.82
CA THR A 182 -6.08 8.27 -2.28
C THR A 182 -6.64 9.13 -1.13
N HIS A 183 -7.67 8.62 -0.43
CA HIS A 183 -8.22 9.28 0.77
C HIS A 183 -7.14 9.45 1.86
N GLY A 184 -6.32 8.43 2.13
CA GLY A 184 -5.24 8.52 3.10
C GLY A 184 -4.23 9.62 2.78
N LEU A 185 -3.82 9.72 1.51
CA LEU A 185 -2.86 10.73 1.02
C LEU A 185 -3.44 12.15 1.04
N LEU A 186 -4.72 12.31 0.75
CA LEU A 186 -5.38 13.62 0.70
C LEU A 186 -5.82 14.14 2.07
N ASP A 187 -6.32 13.27 2.95
CA ASP A 187 -6.95 13.69 4.20
C ASP A 187 -6.11 13.39 5.45
N SER A 188 -5.51 12.19 5.53
CA SER A 188 -4.82 11.77 6.77
C SER A 188 -3.35 12.16 6.79
N VAL A 189 -2.66 12.07 5.67
CA VAL A 189 -1.22 12.36 5.56
C VAL A 189 -0.90 13.79 5.96
N PRO A 190 -1.62 14.85 5.50
CA PRO A 190 -1.33 16.23 5.88
C PRO A 190 -1.36 16.49 7.38
N GLU A 191 -2.18 15.74 8.14
CA GLU A 191 -2.28 15.87 9.59
C GLU A 191 -1.01 15.43 10.33
N ALA A 192 -0.19 14.58 9.69
CA ALA A 192 1.02 14.00 10.28
C ALA A 192 2.33 14.65 9.77
N LEU A 193 2.25 15.64 8.88
CA LEU A 193 3.41 16.29 8.28
C LEU A 193 3.93 17.47 9.10
N SER A 194 5.25 17.70 9.00
CA SER A 194 5.85 18.98 9.37
C SER A 194 5.38 20.09 8.43
N GLU A 195 5.51 21.37 8.84
CA GLU A 195 5.14 22.50 7.96
C GLU A 195 5.91 22.49 6.63
N ALA A 196 7.19 22.13 6.66
CA ALA A 196 8.00 22.00 5.45
C ALA A 196 7.48 20.89 4.51
N ASP A 197 7.09 19.73 5.07
CA ASP A 197 6.56 18.64 4.24
C ASP A 197 5.12 18.92 3.77
N LYS A 198 4.33 19.72 4.50
CA LYS A 198 3.03 20.23 4.04
C LYS A 198 3.16 21.13 2.82
N GLU A 199 4.20 21.94 2.77
CA GLU A 199 4.49 22.77 1.59
C GLU A 199 4.77 21.91 0.36
N LEU A 200 5.56 20.84 0.50
CA LEU A 200 5.76 19.87 -0.58
C LEU A 200 4.45 19.18 -0.99
N TRP A 201 3.69 18.71 0.00
CA TRP A 201 2.41 18.05 -0.22
C TRP A 201 1.41 18.95 -0.97
N SER A 202 1.36 20.24 -0.64
CA SER A 202 0.43 21.20 -1.27
C SER A 202 0.64 21.37 -2.78
N GLN A 203 1.81 21.01 -3.29
CA GLN A 203 2.15 21.05 -4.71
C GLN A 203 1.78 19.78 -5.47
N LEU A 204 1.41 18.71 -4.76
CA LEU A 204 1.05 17.42 -5.37
C LEU A 204 -0.37 17.43 -5.92
N ARG A 205 -0.55 16.88 -7.10
CA ARG A 205 -1.86 16.66 -7.73
C ARG A 205 -2.18 15.18 -7.70
N ILE A 206 -2.84 14.73 -6.63
CA ILE A 206 -3.16 13.32 -6.38
C ILE A 206 -4.59 13.05 -6.81
N MET A 207 -4.80 11.96 -7.54
CA MET A 207 -6.11 11.55 -8.04
C MET A 207 -6.25 10.02 -8.03
N ASP A 208 -7.49 9.56 -7.98
CA ASP A 208 -7.82 8.14 -8.14
C ASP A 208 -7.84 7.75 -9.62
N VAL A 209 -7.66 6.46 -9.93
CA VAL A 209 -7.73 5.91 -11.30
C VAL A 209 -9.14 5.95 -11.85
#